data_7bfa7853eaa7b3588747d5bf00365f81
#
_entry.id   7bfa7853eaa7b3588747d5bf00365f81
#
_cell.length_a   1.000
_cell.length_b   1.000
_cell.length_c   1.000
_cell.angle_alpha   90.00
_cell.angle_beta   90.00
_cell.angle_gamma   90.00
#
_symmetry.space_group_name_H-M   'P 1'
#
loop_
_entity.id
_entity.type
_entity.pdbx_description
1 polymer ?
#
loop_
_entity_poly.entity_id
_entity_poly.type
_entity_poly.pdbx_seq_one_letter_code
_entity_poly.pdbx_strand_id
1 'polypeptide(L)'
;DHLASVYRAVRAACGVCIADEVQTGLGRIGTNFWAFQDHGVTPDIVVMGKPIGNGHPVGALVTTPEIADSFNNGMEFFSTFGGNPVSCAVGLEVLNIVQDEGLQPHALRVGNRMLAGLRSFVDRFPLVGDVRGSGLFLGVELVRDRQTLEPAAEEASFVANRMRDHGILLGTDGPFHNVVKIRPPMPFDEQNADFLVVTMAEILREL
;
A
#
# COMPACT_ATOMS: atom_id res chain seq x y z
N ASP A 1 -20.34 -2.35 -2.00
CA ASP A 1 -18.90 -2.59 -2.05
C ASP A 1 -18.44 -2.74 -3.50
N HIS A 2 -17.53 -1.84 -3.93
CA HIS A 2 -17.08 -1.78 -5.33
C HIS A 2 -16.37 -3.07 -5.76
N LEU A 3 -15.38 -3.52 -4.98
CA LEU A 3 -14.56 -4.68 -5.36
C LEU A 3 -15.39 -5.98 -5.43
N ALA A 4 -16.30 -6.19 -4.49
CA ALA A 4 -17.20 -7.33 -4.52
C ALA A 4 -18.12 -7.33 -5.74
N SER A 5 -18.57 -6.14 -6.19
CA SER A 5 -19.38 -5.99 -7.40
C SER A 5 -18.58 -6.27 -8.66
N VAL A 6 -17.33 -5.80 -8.73
CA VAL A 6 -16.40 -6.10 -9.84
C VAL A 6 -16.12 -7.60 -9.92
N TYR A 7 -15.78 -8.26 -8.81
CA TYR A 7 -15.51 -9.69 -8.80
C TYR A 7 -16.72 -10.51 -9.30
N ARG A 8 -17.92 -10.13 -8.87
CA ARG A 8 -19.15 -10.78 -9.32
C ARG A 8 -19.37 -10.61 -10.82
N ALA A 9 -19.18 -9.41 -11.35
CA ALA A 9 -19.35 -9.12 -12.78
C ALA A 9 -18.30 -9.86 -13.64
N VAL A 10 -17.04 -9.85 -13.22
CA VAL A 10 -15.94 -10.55 -13.91
C VAL A 10 -16.21 -12.06 -13.97
N ARG A 11 -16.57 -12.66 -12.83
CA ARG A 11 -16.86 -14.11 -12.78
C ARG A 11 -18.12 -14.49 -13.57
N ALA A 12 -19.13 -13.63 -13.59
CA ALA A 12 -20.32 -13.84 -14.44
C ALA A 12 -19.97 -13.83 -15.95
N ALA A 13 -18.91 -13.15 -16.33
CA ALA A 13 -18.34 -13.16 -17.68
C ALA A 13 -17.25 -14.23 -17.90
N CYS A 14 -17.15 -15.23 -17.00
CA CYS A 14 -16.13 -16.28 -17.02
C CYS A 14 -14.69 -15.75 -16.91
N GLY A 15 -14.51 -14.59 -16.33
CA GLY A 15 -13.19 -14.01 -16.08
C GLY A 15 -12.59 -14.44 -14.73
N VAL A 16 -11.30 -14.18 -14.56
CA VAL A 16 -10.49 -14.50 -13.37
C VAL A 16 -10.17 -13.20 -12.63
N CYS A 17 -10.31 -13.23 -11.30
CA CYS A 17 -10.04 -12.10 -10.42
C CYS A 17 -8.64 -12.25 -9.80
N ILE A 18 -7.76 -11.30 -10.06
CA ILE A 18 -6.39 -11.28 -9.54
C ILE A 18 -6.26 -10.17 -8.51
N ALA A 19 -5.83 -10.51 -7.29
CA ALA A 19 -5.45 -9.53 -6.28
C ALA A 19 -3.94 -9.26 -6.35
N ASP A 20 -3.57 -8.04 -6.69
CA ASP A 20 -2.19 -7.56 -6.58
C ASP A 20 -1.94 -7.04 -5.16
N GLU A 21 -1.37 -7.91 -4.33
CA GLU A 21 -1.02 -7.61 -2.93
C GLU A 21 0.44 -7.15 -2.76
N VAL A 22 1.08 -6.77 -3.86
CA VAL A 22 2.50 -6.36 -3.86
C VAL A 22 2.76 -5.11 -3.01
N GLN A 23 1.76 -4.24 -2.78
CA GLN A 23 1.90 -3.05 -1.92
C GLN A 23 1.07 -3.10 -0.65
N THR A 24 -0.05 -3.78 -0.66
CA THR A 24 -1.08 -3.77 0.38
C THR A 24 -1.06 -4.97 1.30
N GLY A 25 -0.48 -6.07 0.84
CA GLY A 25 -0.39 -7.32 1.59
C GLY A 25 0.59 -7.31 2.76
N LEU A 26 0.71 -8.43 3.40
CA LEU A 26 1.56 -8.71 4.56
C LEU A 26 1.26 -7.79 5.77
N GLY A 27 -0.02 -7.53 6.03
CA GLY A 27 -0.46 -6.80 7.21
C GLY A 27 -0.28 -5.27 7.13
N ARG A 28 0.18 -4.71 5.99
CA ARG A 28 0.44 -3.28 5.83
C ARG A 28 -0.76 -2.39 6.10
N ILE A 29 -1.94 -2.80 5.67
CA ILE A 29 -3.19 -2.05 5.91
C ILE A 29 -3.72 -2.17 7.35
N GLY A 30 -3.15 -3.06 8.15
CA GLY A 30 -3.42 -3.23 9.58
C GLY A 30 -4.71 -3.98 9.89
N THR A 31 -5.79 -3.75 9.17
CA THR A 31 -7.10 -4.37 9.37
C THR A 31 -7.07 -5.87 9.08
N ASN A 32 -6.45 -6.27 7.98
CA ASN A 32 -6.28 -7.65 7.56
C ASN A 32 -4.86 -7.92 7.07
N PHE A 33 -4.49 -9.21 6.95
CA PHE A 33 -3.18 -9.60 6.43
C PHE A 33 -3.08 -9.35 4.92
N TRP A 34 -4.18 -9.57 4.19
CA TRP A 34 -4.35 -9.28 2.77
C TRP A 34 -5.45 -8.24 2.58
N ALA A 35 -5.21 -7.24 1.73
CA ALA A 35 -6.14 -6.13 1.54
C ALA A 35 -7.48 -6.55 0.93
N PHE A 36 -7.52 -7.59 0.10
CA PHE A 36 -8.77 -8.09 -0.47
C PHE A 36 -9.76 -8.58 0.61
N GLN A 37 -9.26 -8.96 1.80
CA GLN A 37 -10.10 -9.41 2.91
C GLN A 37 -10.99 -8.29 3.47
N ASP A 38 -10.56 -7.02 3.39
CA ASP A 38 -11.37 -5.86 3.81
C ASP A 38 -12.67 -5.73 3.00
N HIS A 39 -12.70 -6.31 1.82
CA HIS A 39 -13.84 -6.28 0.92
C HIS A 39 -14.69 -7.57 0.96
N GLY A 40 -14.34 -8.53 1.83
CA GLY A 40 -15.04 -9.81 1.95
C GLY A 40 -15.02 -10.66 0.67
N VAL A 41 -14.00 -10.48 -0.17
CA VAL A 41 -13.82 -11.24 -1.41
C VAL A 41 -12.66 -12.23 -1.30
N THR A 42 -12.70 -13.28 -2.11
CA THR A 42 -11.59 -14.22 -2.30
C THR A 42 -11.18 -14.15 -3.77
N PRO A 43 -9.96 -13.74 -4.10
CA PRO A 43 -9.47 -13.74 -5.47
C PRO A 43 -9.17 -15.16 -5.96
N ASP A 44 -9.10 -15.31 -7.28
CA ASP A 44 -8.71 -16.56 -7.92
C ASP A 44 -7.18 -16.68 -7.99
N ILE A 45 -6.48 -15.54 -8.03
CA ILE A 45 -5.02 -15.45 -7.99
C ILE A 45 -4.62 -14.32 -7.03
N VAL A 46 -3.62 -14.57 -6.18
CA VAL A 46 -2.96 -13.56 -5.35
C VAL A 46 -1.51 -13.43 -5.78
N VAL A 47 -1.08 -12.21 -6.07
CA VAL A 47 0.31 -11.90 -6.44
C VAL A 47 0.99 -11.17 -5.31
N MET A 48 2.19 -11.62 -4.94
CA MET A 48 3.04 -11.07 -3.89
C MET A 48 4.41 -10.72 -4.45
N GLY A 49 5.00 -9.66 -3.91
CA GLY A 49 6.35 -9.22 -4.30
C GLY A 49 6.90 -8.25 -3.26
N LYS A 50 7.90 -7.48 -3.62
CA LYS A 50 8.51 -6.42 -2.78
C LYS A 50 8.68 -6.81 -1.30
N PRO A 51 7.67 -6.57 -0.41
CA PRO A 51 7.83 -6.81 1.03
C PRO A 51 8.06 -8.28 1.39
N ILE A 52 7.60 -9.26 0.60
CA ILE A 52 7.79 -10.68 0.93
C ILE A 52 9.27 -11.10 0.98
N GLY A 53 10.13 -10.35 0.29
CA GLY A 53 11.59 -10.57 0.34
C GLY A 53 12.33 -9.57 1.23
N ASN A 54 11.66 -8.49 1.68
CA ASN A 54 12.24 -7.40 2.48
C ASN A 54 13.62 -6.93 1.97
N GLY A 55 13.73 -6.73 0.65
CA GLY A 55 14.97 -6.36 -0.05
C GLY A 55 15.63 -7.51 -0.80
N HIS A 56 15.36 -8.75 -0.46
CA HIS A 56 15.77 -9.90 -1.26
C HIS A 56 14.83 -10.07 -2.47
N PRO A 57 15.35 -10.34 -3.70
CA PRO A 57 14.52 -10.45 -4.89
C PRO A 57 13.71 -11.76 -4.89
N VAL A 58 12.47 -11.68 -4.45
CA VAL A 58 11.52 -12.79 -4.47
C VAL A 58 10.11 -12.29 -4.76
N GLY A 59 9.38 -13.05 -5.54
CA GLY A 59 7.95 -12.91 -5.77
C GLY A 59 7.26 -14.24 -5.60
N ALA A 60 5.97 -14.21 -5.26
CA ALA A 60 5.16 -15.40 -5.12
C ALA A 60 3.77 -15.19 -5.74
N LEU A 61 3.18 -16.30 -6.18
CA LEU A 61 1.82 -16.33 -6.69
C LEU A 61 1.11 -17.52 -6.06
N VAL A 62 -0.11 -17.29 -5.60
CA VAL A 62 -1.00 -18.34 -5.09
C VAL A 62 -2.26 -18.34 -5.93
N THR A 63 -2.72 -19.53 -6.32
CA THR A 63 -3.92 -19.70 -7.15
C THR A 63 -4.66 -20.98 -6.81
N THR A 64 -5.85 -21.18 -7.41
CA THR A 64 -6.61 -22.42 -7.26
C THR A 64 -5.99 -23.56 -8.07
N PRO A 65 -6.24 -24.84 -7.68
CA PRO A 65 -5.75 -25.99 -8.44
C PRO A 65 -6.19 -25.96 -9.91
N GLU A 66 -7.46 -25.59 -10.19
CA GLU A 66 -7.98 -25.56 -11.56
C GLU A 66 -7.21 -24.59 -12.46
N ILE A 67 -6.82 -23.42 -11.92
CA ILE A 67 -6.03 -22.43 -12.67
C ILE A 67 -4.61 -22.93 -12.84
N ALA A 68 -4.02 -23.51 -11.80
CA ALA A 68 -2.68 -24.10 -11.89
C ALA A 68 -2.64 -25.22 -12.93
N ASP A 69 -3.64 -26.11 -12.96
CA ASP A 69 -3.73 -27.19 -13.92
C ASP A 69 -3.90 -26.68 -15.36
N SER A 70 -4.64 -25.58 -15.56
CA SER A 70 -4.78 -24.97 -16.89
C SER A 70 -3.48 -24.42 -17.45
N PHE A 71 -2.52 -24.09 -16.59
CA PHE A 71 -1.17 -23.67 -16.98
C PHE A 71 -0.32 -24.86 -17.49
N ASN A 72 -0.66 -26.08 -17.11
CA ASN A 72 0.01 -27.30 -17.58
C ASN A 72 -0.50 -27.67 -18.99
N ASN A 73 -0.11 -26.86 -19.97
CA ASN A 73 -0.56 -26.93 -21.37
C ASN A 73 0.35 -27.77 -22.29
N GLY A 74 1.27 -28.54 -21.71
CA GLY A 74 2.26 -29.35 -22.44
C GLY A 74 3.55 -28.59 -22.81
N MET A 75 3.63 -27.29 -22.53
CA MET A 75 4.85 -26.52 -22.61
C MET A 75 5.59 -26.61 -21.29
N GLU A 76 6.88 -26.93 -21.32
CA GLU A 76 7.72 -26.95 -20.12
C GLU A 76 7.88 -25.53 -19.55
N PHE A 77 7.52 -25.36 -18.28
CA PHE A 77 7.86 -24.14 -17.52
C PHE A 77 9.14 -24.39 -16.73
N PHE A 78 10.14 -23.57 -16.97
CA PHE A 78 11.42 -23.63 -16.26
C PHE A 78 11.79 -22.28 -15.69
N SER A 79 12.24 -22.26 -14.44
CA SER A 79 12.80 -21.08 -13.78
C SER A 79 14.09 -21.46 -13.06
N THR A 80 15.22 -20.86 -13.45
CA THR A 80 16.53 -21.12 -12.83
C THR A 80 16.55 -20.79 -11.34
N PHE A 81 15.88 -19.71 -10.95
CA PHE A 81 15.92 -19.20 -9.56
C PHE A 81 14.62 -19.44 -8.79
N GLY A 82 13.52 -19.83 -9.46
CA GLY A 82 12.25 -20.09 -8.81
C GLY A 82 12.34 -21.23 -7.81
N GLY A 83 11.80 -21.01 -6.59
CA GLY A 83 11.78 -22.01 -5.54
C GLY A 83 13.14 -22.35 -4.93
N ASN A 84 14.19 -21.53 -5.16
CA ASN A 84 15.48 -21.81 -4.54
C ASN A 84 15.38 -21.69 -3.00
N PRO A 85 16.14 -22.53 -2.24
CA PRO A 85 16.00 -22.63 -0.79
C PRO A 85 16.29 -21.31 -0.06
N VAL A 86 17.21 -20.50 -0.55
CA VAL A 86 17.59 -19.22 0.10
C VAL A 86 16.43 -18.23 0.03
N SER A 87 15.86 -18.00 -1.17
CA SER A 87 14.73 -17.09 -1.34
C SER A 87 13.50 -17.56 -0.58
N CYS A 88 13.24 -18.88 -0.56
CA CYS A 88 12.12 -19.44 0.19
C CYS A 88 12.31 -19.26 1.70
N ALA A 89 13.51 -19.46 2.23
CA ALA A 89 13.82 -19.23 3.63
C ALA A 89 13.66 -17.74 4.01
N VAL A 90 14.12 -16.81 3.17
CA VAL A 90 13.94 -15.37 3.39
C VAL A 90 12.46 -15.01 3.42
N GLY A 91 11.68 -15.48 2.45
CA GLY A 91 10.23 -15.20 2.39
C GLY A 91 9.49 -15.75 3.62
N LEU A 92 9.83 -16.97 4.05
CA LEU A 92 9.24 -17.57 5.25
C LEU A 92 9.59 -16.78 6.50
N GLU A 93 10.83 -16.35 6.64
CA GLU A 93 11.27 -15.57 7.79
C GLU A 93 10.58 -14.20 7.85
N VAL A 94 10.35 -13.54 6.72
CA VAL A 94 9.57 -12.30 6.67
C VAL A 94 8.14 -12.53 7.18
N LEU A 95 7.50 -13.63 6.80
CA LEU A 95 6.17 -13.97 7.31
C LEU A 95 6.16 -14.21 8.81
N ASN A 96 7.16 -14.93 9.32
CA ASN A 96 7.34 -15.18 10.75
C ASN A 96 7.51 -13.87 11.52
N ILE A 97 8.40 -12.98 11.09
CA ILE A 97 8.65 -11.68 11.72
C ILE A 97 7.38 -10.83 11.77
N VAL A 98 6.62 -10.76 10.67
CA VAL A 98 5.36 -10.00 10.64
C VAL A 98 4.37 -10.51 11.68
N GLN A 99 4.31 -11.83 11.86
CA GLN A 99 3.44 -12.48 12.84
C GLN A 99 3.97 -12.33 14.27
N ASP A 100 5.22 -12.69 14.51
CA ASP A 100 5.81 -12.79 15.86
C ASP A 100 5.99 -11.41 16.51
N GLU A 101 6.32 -10.40 15.71
CA GLU A 101 6.44 -9.01 16.19
C GLU A 101 5.09 -8.26 16.19
N GLY A 102 4.00 -8.90 15.74
CA GLY A 102 2.67 -8.30 15.71
C GLY A 102 2.60 -7.05 14.82
N LEU A 103 3.31 -7.05 13.68
CA LEU A 103 3.43 -5.86 12.83
C LEU A 103 2.10 -5.45 12.18
N GLN A 104 1.17 -6.37 11.95
CA GLN A 104 -0.16 -6.02 11.42
C GLN A 104 -0.96 -5.16 12.42
N PRO A 105 -1.21 -5.54 13.69
CA PRO A 105 -1.91 -4.67 14.65
C PRO A 105 -1.11 -3.41 14.98
N HIS A 106 0.22 -3.46 14.91
CA HIS A 106 1.07 -2.28 15.02
C HIS A 106 0.80 -1.29 13.88
N ALA A 107 0.76 -1.76 12.63
CA ALA A 107 0.44 -0.92 11.47
C ALA A 107 -0.93 -0.25 11.59
N LEU A 108 -1.93 -0.97 12.12
CA LEU A 108 -3.26 -0.39 12.37
C LEU A 108 -3.20 0.74 13.40
N ARG A 109 -2.54 0.50 14.52
CA ARG A 109 -2.45 1.46 15.63
C ARG A 109 -1.72 2.75 15.20
N VAL A 110 -0.52 2.61 14.65
CA VAL A 110 0.31 3.75 14.22
C VAL A 110 -0.33 4.46 13.03
N GLY A 111 -0.87 3.69 12.08
CA GLY A 111 -1.57 4.23 10.92
C GLY A 111 -2.80 5.05 11.28
N ASN A 112 -3.62 4.58 12.23
CA ASN A 112 -4.79 5.32 12.70
C ASN A 112 -4.38 6.64 13.39
N ARG A 113 -3.30 6.65 14.19
CA ARG A 113 -2.76 7.87 14.79
C ARG A 113 -2.34 8.89 13.71
N MET A 114 -1.57 8.44 12.74
CA MET A 114 -1.10 9.27 11.64
C MET A 114 -2.27 9.77 10.77
N LEU A 115 -3.21 8.90 10.44
CA LEU A 115 -4.39 9.23 9.65
C LEU A 115 -5.26 10.29 10.34
N ALA A 116 -5.46 10.19 11.66
CA ALA A 116 -6.20 11.18 12.43
C ALA A 116 -5.53 12.56 12.39
N GLY A 117 -4.20 12.61 12.54
CA GLY A 117 -3.43 13.84 12.43
C GLY A 117 -3.53 14.47 11.04
N LEU A 118 -3.33 13.67 10.00
CA LEU A 118 -3.39 14.13 8.60
C LEU A 118 -4.80 14.58 8.19
N ARG A 119 -5.87 13.90 8.65
CA ARG A 119 -7.25 14.30 8.35
C ARG A 119 -7.58 15.70 8.88
N SER A 120 -6.95 16.13 9.97
CA SER A 120 -7.12 17.50 10.46
C SER A 120 -6.65 18.56 9.47
N PHE A 121 -5.85 18.20 8.47
CA PHE A 121 -5.36 19.11 7.45
C PHE A 121 -6.45 19.53 6.47
N VAL A 122 -7.46 18.69 6.25
CA VAL A 122 -8.57 19.01 5.35
C VAL A 122 -9.27 20.31 5.77
N ASP A 123 -9.44 20.51 7.07
CA ASP A 123 -10.09 21.74 7.58
C ASP A 123 -9.12 22.92 7.70
N ARG A 124 -7.81 22.65 7.81
CA ARG A 124 -6.78 23.67 8.12
C ARG A 124 -6.10 24.24 6.87
N PHE A 125 -5.98 23.45 5.81
CA PHE A 125 -5.25 23.79 4.61
C PHE A 125 -6.14 23.66 3.38
N PRO A 126 -6.52 24.73 2.70
CA PRO A 126 -7.37 24.70 1.50
C PRO A 126 -6.81 23.80 0.39
N LEU A 127 -5.49 23.69 0.33
CA LEU A 127 -4.77 22.87 -0.65
C LEU A 127 -4.98 21.35 -0.45
N VAL A 128 -5.36 20.90 0.75
CA VAL A 128 -5.59 19.47 1.03
C VAL A 128 -7.02 19.11 0.63
N GLY A 129 -7.16 18.37 -0.47
CA GLY A 129 -8.46 17.93 -0.99
C GLY A 129 -9.01 16.70 -0.27
N ASP A 130 -8.14 15.70 -0.02
CA ASP A 130 -8.54 14.45 0.63
C ASP A 130 -7.36 13.82 1.39
N VAL A 131 -7.70 13.05 2.44
CA VAL A 131 -6.76 12.22 3.18
C VAL A 131 -7.36 10.84 3.39
N ARG A 132 -6.74 9.84 2.79
CA ARG A 132 -7.25 8.46 2.76
C ARG A 132 -6.17 7.41 3.00
N GLY A 133 -6.62 6.19 3.28
CA GLY A 133 -5.76 5.02 3.44
C GLY A 133 -6.13 4.17 4.65
N SER A 134 -5.34 3.13 4.89
CA SER A 134 -5.48 2.20 6.01
C SER A 134 -4.09 1.74 6.48
N GLY A 135 -3.94 1.58 7.80
CA GLY A 135 -2.66 1.19 8.40
C GLY A 135 -1.52 2.09 7.95
N LEU A 136 -0.41 1.49 7.51
CA LEU A 136 0.77 2.19 7.02
C LEU A 136 0.78 2.35 5.50
N PHE A 137 -0.39 2.62 4.91
CA PHE A 137 -0.55 2.94 3.49
C PHE A 137 -1.53 4.10 3.35
N LEU A 138 -1.02 5.33 3.34
CA LEU A 138 -1.80 6.56 3.37
C LEU A 138 -1.46 7.46 2.19
N GLY A 139 -2.41 8.32 1.82
CA GLY A 139 -2.23 9.35 0.81
C GLY A 139 -2.87 10.66 1.24
N VAL A 140 -2.18 11.76 0.93
CA VAL A 140 -2.68 13.14 1.08
C VAL A 140 -2.80 13.72 -0.32
N GLU A 141 -4.01 13.94 -0.79
CA GLU A 141 -4.29 14.50 -2.10
C GLU A 141 -4.33 16.02 -2.04
N LEU A 142 -3.54 16.67 -2.88
CA LEU A 142 -3.47 18.12 -2.98
C LEU A 142 -4.22 18.60 -4.22
N VAL A 143 -5.06 19.61 -4.04
CA VAL A 143 -5.86 20.25 -5.09
C VAL A 143 -5.77 21.76 -4.95
N ARG A 144 -5.73 22.48 -6.08
CA ARG A 144 -5.74 23.96 -6.09
C ARG A 144 -7.13 24.51 -5.84
N ASP A 145 -8.15 23.76 -6.25
CA ASP A 145 -9.56 24.11 -6.06
C ASP A 145 -10.35 22.85 -5.68
N ARG A 146 -11.10 22.92 -4.58
CA ARG A 146 -11.88 21.78 -4.06
C ARG A 146 -13.19 21.54 -4.81
N GLN A 147 -13.66 22.51 -5.60
CA GLN A 147 -14.88 22.35 -6.38
C GLN A 147 -14.59 21.72 -7.74
N THR A 148 -13.53 22.19 -8.40
CA THR A 148 -13.10 21.65 -9.69
C THR A 148 -12.18 20.45 -9.56
N LEU A 149 -11.61 20.23 -8.37
CA LEU A 149 -10.58 19.23 -8.07
C LEU A 149 -9.32 19.40 -8.93
N GLU A 150 -8.96 20.64 -9.27
CA GLU A 150 -7.74 20.93 -10.02
C GLU A 150 -6.52 20.38 -9.30
N PRO A 151 -5.73 19.45 -9.93
CA PRO A 151 -4.61 18.79 -9.27
C PRO A 151 -3.46 19.76 -8.95
N ALA A 152 -2.92 19.69 -7.75
CA ALA A 152 -1.81 20.49 -7.27
C ALA A 152 -0.48 19.68 -7.32
N ALA A 153 -0.05 19.30 -8.53
CA ALA A 153 1.12 18.44 -8.71
C ALA A 153 2.45 19.12 -8.32
N GLU A 154 2.59 20.40 -8.62
CA GLU A 154 3.79 21.17 -8.30
C GLU A 154 3.92 21.35 -6.78
N GLU A 155 2.81 21.64 -6.11
CA GLU A 155 2.73 21.78 -4.66
C GLU A 155 2.99 20.42 -3.96
N ALA A 156 2.49 19.32 -4.51
CA ALA A 156 2.80 17.97 -4.00
C ALA A 156 4.30 17.65 -4.13
N SER A 157 4.90 17.99 -5.24
CA SER A 157 6.35 17.87 -5.45
C SER A 157 7.14 18.76 -4.49
N PHE A 158 6.69 19.99 -4.26
CA PHE A 158 7.28 20.89 -3.27
C PHE A 158 7.23 20.27 -1.88
N VAL A 159 6.06 19.80 -1.43
CA VAL A 159 5.92 19.15 -0.12
C VAL A 159 6.87 17.95 -0.01
N ALA A 160 6.92 17.07 -1.00
CA ALA A 160 7.82 15.91 -0.96
C ALA A 160 9.30 16.30 -0.85
N ASN A 161 9.74 17.33 -1.57
CA ASN A 161 11.10 17.83 -1.52
C ASN A 161 11.43 18.50 -0.18
N ARG A 162 10.52 19.32 0.34
CA ARG A 162 10.70 19.96 1.66
C ARG A 162 10.73 18.95 2.80
N MET A 163 9.86 17.91 2.74
CA MET A 163 9.90 16.81 3.71
C MET A 163 11.25 16.11 3.71
N ARG A 164 11.87 15.89 2.54
CA ARG A 164 13.23 15.33 2.42
C ARG A 164 14.26 16.21 3.14
N ASP A 165 14.15 17.53 3.04
CA ASP A 165 15.07 18.46 3.72
C ASP A 165 14.99 18.35 5.26
N HIS A 166 13.86 17.86 5.76
CA HIS A 166 13.63 17.52 7.18
C HIS A 166 13.93 16.04 7.50
N GLY A 167 14.53 15.28 6.58
CA GLY A 167 14.90 13.88 6.78
C GLY A 167 13.76 12.87 6.57
N ILE A 168 12.64 13.28 5.97
CA ILE A 168 11.48 12.43 5.69
C ILE A 168 11.36 12.20 4.18
N LEU A 169 11.62 10.97 3.74
CA LEU A 169 11.50 10.60 2.32
C LEU A 169 10.07 10.23 1.98
N LEU A 170 9.45 11.02 1.12
CA LEU A 170 8.13 10.80 0.55
C LEU A 170 8.20 10.84 -0.98
N GLY A 171 7.14 10.36 -1.63
CA GLY A 171 6.95 10.45 -3.07
C GLY A 171 5.55 10.90 -3.42
N THR A 172 5.36 11.31 -4.67
CA THR A 172 4.04 11.58 -5.23
C THR A 172 3.54 10.39 -6.03
N ASP A 173 2.22 10.22 -6.12
CA ASP A 173 1.54 9.14 -6.83
C ASP A 173 0.24 9.66 -7.46
N GLY A 174 -0.48 8.74 -8.13
CA GLY A 174 -1.71 9.04 -8.84
C GLY A 174 -1.48 9.55 -10.26
N PRO A 175 -2.52 9.56 -11.11
CA PRO A 175 -2.41 9.92 -12.52
C PRO A 175 -1.98 11.38 -12.75
N PHE A 176 -2.20 12.23 -11.75
CA PHE A 176 -1.86 13.66 -11.81
C PHE A 176 -0.68 14.02 -10.91
N HIS A 177 0.01 13.04 -10.28
CA HIS A 177 1.14 13.25 -9.37
C HIS A 177 0.86 14.22 -8.19
N ASN A 178 -0.39 14.38 -7.80
CA ASN A 178 -0.86 15.30 -6.76
C ASN A 178 -1.17 14.62 -5.42
N VAL A 179 -0.90 13.32 -5.29
CA VAL A 179 -1.07 12.56 -4.04
C VAL A 179 0.29 12.34 -3.40
N VAL A 180 0.51 12.93 -2.24
CA VAL A 180 1.68 12.62 -1.41
C VAL A 180 1.48 11.26 -0.77
N LYS A 181 2.29 10.27 -1.20
CA LYS A 181 2.20 8.89 -0.74
C LYS A 181 3.05 8.65 0.50
N ILE A 182 2.41 8.13 1.56
CA ILE A 182 3.02 7.81 2.85
C ILE A 182 2.97 6.30 3.04
N ARG A 183 4.16 5.68 3.01
CA ARG A 183 4.31 4.24 3.15
C ARG A 183 5.61 3.91 3.91
N PRO A 184 5.62 4.14 5.22
CA PRO A 184 6.81 3.88 6.04
C PRO A 184 7.07 2.37 6.19
N PRO A 185 8.27 1.98 6.68
CA PRO A 185 8.52 0.59 7.06
C PRO A 185 7.55 0.13 8.16
N MET A 186 7.30 -1.19 8.24
CA MET A 186 6.33 -1.75 9.19
C MET A 186 6.63 -1.45 10.67
N PRO A 187 7.89 -1.39 11.14
CA PRO A 187 8.23 -1.01 12.53
C PRO A 187 8.21 0.52 12.79
N PHE A 188 7.65 1.33 11.88
CA PHE A 188 7.51 2.78 12.06
C PHE A 188 6.68 3.10 13.30
N ASP A 189 7.24 3.88 14.24
CA ASP A 189 6.63 4.12 15.54
C ASP A 189 5.74 5.38 15.61
N GLU A 190 5.10 5.58 16.75
CA GLU A 190 4.20 6.70 16.99
C GLU A 190 4.93 8.05 17.03
N GLN A 191 6.19 8.09 17.48
CA GLN A 191 6.98 9.33 17.53
C GLN A 191 7.33 9.80 16.12
N ASN A 192 7.71 8.87 15.27
CA ASN A 192 7.96 9.15 13.86
C ASN A 192 6.68 9.56 13.12
N ALA A 193 5.54 8.96 13.47
CA ALA A 193 4.24 9.34 12.91
C ALA A 193 3.87 10.78 13.30
N ASP A 194 4.04 11.15 14.57
CA ASP A 194 3.82 12.53 15.04
C ASP A 194 4.78 13.51 14.36
N PHE A 195 6.05 13.16 14.27
CA PHE A 195 7.06 13.99 13.60
C PHE A 195 6.70 14.24 12.13
N LEU A 196 6.26 13.22 11.40
CA LEU A 196 5.79 13.37 10.03
C LEU A 196 4.60 14.33 9.93
N VAL A 197 3.60 14.17 10.80
CA VAL A 197 2.39 15.01 10.79
C VAL A 197 2.72 16.47 11.12
N VAL A 198 3.55 16.70 12.14
CA VAL A 198 3.94 18.06 12.54
C VAL A 198 4.74 18.75 11.43
N THR A 199 5.76 18.07 10.89
CA THR A 199 6.61 18.62 9.83
C THR A 199 5.80 18.91 8.56
N MET A 200 4.89 18.01 8.16
CA MET A 200 4.05 18.25 6.99
C MET A 200 3.12 19.46 7.20
N ALA A 201 2.59 19.66 8.42
CA ALA A 201 1.77 20.81 8.74
C ALA A 201 2.58 22.14 8.70
N GLU A 202 3.86 22.10 9.02
CA GLU A 202 4.75 23.29 8.90
C GLU A 202 5.01 23.63 7.45
N ILE A 203 5.32 22.63 6.62
CA ILE A 203 5.57 22.81 5.19
C ILE A 203 4.31 23.29 4.43
N LEU A 204 3.13 22.75 4.77
CA LEU A 204 1.87 23.22 4.18
C LEU A 204 1.53 24.68 4.51
N ARG A 205 2.15 25.29 5.52
CA ARG A 205 2.02 26.73 5.80
C ARG A 205 2.94 27.60 4.94
N GLU A 206 3.92 27.00 4.28
CA GLU A 206 4.81 27.69 3.35
C GLU A 206 4.14 27.95 1.98
N LEU A 207 3.02 27.22 1.71
CA LEU A 207 2.22 27.28 0.47
C LEU A 207 0.98 28.16 0.63
#